data_a4365be40e6e90923b2ef8f03ad6adb7
#
_entry.id   a4365be40e6e90923b2ef8f03ad6adb7
#
_cell.length_a   1.000
_cell.length_b   1.000
_cell.length_c   1.000
_cell.angle_alpha   90.00
_cell.angle_beta   90.00
_cell.angle_gamma   90.00
#
_symmetry.space_group_name_H-M   'P 1'
#
loop_
_entity.id
_entity.type
_entity.pdbx_description
1 polymer ?
#
loop_
_entity_poly.entity_id
_entity_poly.type
_entity_poly.pdbx_seq_one_letter_code
_entity_poly.pdbx_strand_id
1 'polypeptide(L)'
;MKKYSLSARIGATWRNFSVLRFPFMQKYDPENTPSPGRVLTVLFGAFLSLLSIALLFLAGKISYTAQVFCGGVIVPLLLESICGGAGACALASFIADRQKGISFEEALHGAYSTEKRSFSCIFLLVMIWLFRAAMICALTVCGSYYFLTAALCGGYYVRAELSTVKVPGGKEFFDQGSENKKQYHGIVAFIIILAAAFLHSWNVTGALIAALTAWLIAWYSISLCTETEQGMSCNAQRVTGYGTEMILLLEGTLICFRG
;
A
#
# COMPACT_ATOMS: atom_id res chain seq x y z
N MET A 1 6.04 -11.24 -28.22
CA MET A 1 5.68 -11.01 -26.81
C MET A 1 5.26 -12.33 -26.18
N LYS A 2 5.97 -12.80 -25.14
CA LYS A 2 5.56 -14.00 -24.38
C LYS A 2 4.26 -13.69 -23.64
N LYS A 3 3.17 -14.39 -23.92
CA LYS A 3 1.93 -14.32 -23.14
C LYS A 3 2.11 -15.12 -21.86
N TYR A 4 2.31 -14.46 -20.74
CA TYR A 4 2.37 -15.11 -19.44
C TYR A 4 0.97 -15.56 -18.97
N SER A 5 0.90 -16.70 -18.29
CA SER A 5 -0.35 -17.18 -17.69
C SER A 5 -0.79 -16.27 -16.54
N LEU A 6 -2.09 -16.27 -16.23
CA LEU A 6 -2.63 -15.50 -15.10
C LEU A 6 -1.97 -15.93 -13.77
N SER A 7 -1.76 -17.24 -13.57
CA SER A 7 -1.09 -17.78 -12.39
C SER A 7 0.34 -17.25 -12.23
N ALA A 8 1.08 -17.09 -13.31
CA ALA A 8 2.41 -16.53 -13.30
C ALA A 8 2.40 -15.04 -12.86
N ARG A 9 1.43 -14.27 -13.32
CA ARG A 9 1.26 -12.86 -12.92
C ARG A 9 0.83 -12.71 -11.46
N ILE A 10 -0.07 -13.57 -10.97
CA ILE A 10 -0.45 -13.62 -9.55
C ILE A 10 0.78 -13.95 -8.70
N GLY A 11 1.56 -14.94 -9.08
CA GLY A 11 2.79 -15.31 -8.38
C GLY A 11 3.82 -14.17 -8.35
N ALA A 12 3.97 -13.43 -9.44
CA ALA A 12 4.85 -12.25 -9.51
C ALA A 12 4.36 -11.13 -8.58
N THR A 13 3.04 -10.85 -8.57
CA THR A 13 2.44 -9.84 -7.68
C THR A 13 2.66 -10.23 -6.22
N TRP A 14 2.38 -11.48 -5.86
CA TRP A 14 2.58 -11.98 -4.51
C TRP A 14 4.03 -11.83 -4.06
N ARG A 15 5.00 -12.26 -4.88
CA ARG A 15 6.43 -12.17 -4.56
C ARG A 15 6.89 -10.73 -4.35
N ASN A 16 6.32 -9.79 -5.06
CA ASN A 16 6.71 -8.39 -5.00
C ASN A 16 6.23 -7.69 -3.74
N PHE A 17 5.05 -8.08 -3.25
CA PHE A 17 4.39 -7.38 -2.14
C PHE A 17 4.33 -8.20 -0.86
N SER A 18 4.72 -9.48 -0.89
CA SER A 18 4.72 -10.36 0.27
C SER A 18 6.09 -11.02 0.47
N VAL A 19 6.48 -11.18 1.74
CA VAL A 19 7.64 -11.98 2.13
C VAL A 19 7.32 -13.47 2.24
N LEU A 20 6.03 -13.81 2.30
CA LEU A 20 5.61 -15.20 2.40
C LEU A 20 5.90 -15.92 1.08
N ARG A 21 6.61 -17.04 1.17
CA ARG A 21 6.99 -17.89 0.04
C ARG A 21 6.16 -19.16 0.06
N PHE A 22 5.32 -19.35 -0.95
CA PHE A 22 4.60 -20.62 -1.10
C PHE A 22 5.41 -21.60 -1.96
N PRO A 23 5.37 -22.93 -1.65
CA PRO A 23 6.17 -23.95 -2.36
C PRO A 23 5.91 -23.98 -3.86
N PHE A 24 4.68 -23.71 -4.30
CA PHE A 24 4.31 -23.69 -5.72
C PHE A 24 4.89 -22.49 -6.50
N MET A 25 5.43 -21.48 -5.79
CA MET A 25 6.06 -20.32 -6.40
C MET A 25 7.59 -20.48 -6.59
N GLN A 26 8.21 -21.56 -6.07
CA GLN A 26 9.66 -21.76 -6.13
C GLN A 26 10.17 -22.18 -7.52
N LYS A 27 9.31 -22.71 -8.38
CA LYS A 27 9.68 -23.10 -9.76
C LYS A 27 9.87 -21.92 -10.72
N TYR A 28 9.98 -20.72 -10.22
CA TYR A 28 9.97 -19.52 -11.01
C TYR A 28 11.38 -19.05 -11.31
N ASP A 29 11.73 -18.96 -12.59
CA ASP A 29 13.00 -18.45 -13.08
C ASP A 29 13.02 -16.91 -12.96
N PRO A 30 13.93 -16.30 -12.17
CA PRO A 30 13.99 -14.86 -12.00
C PRO A 30 14.23 -14.08 -13.31
N GLU A 31 14.85 -14.68 -14.32
CA GLU A 31 15.10 -14.04 -15.61
C GLU A 31 13.86 -13.99 -16.52
N ASN A 32 12.89 -14.86 -16.27
CA ASN A 32 11.65 -14.98 -17.04
C ASN A 32 10.41 -14.57 -16.23
N THR A 33 10.56 -13.85 -15.12
CA THR A 33 9.44 -13.47 -14.25
C THR A 33 8.62 -12.36 -14.90
N PRO A 34 7.30 -12.52 -15.12
CA PRO A 34 6.46 -11.43 -15.54
C PRO A 34 6.43 -10.35 -14.45
N SER A 35 6.36 -9.11 -14.86
CA SER A 35 6.09 -8.00 -13.95
C SER A 35 4.70 -8.16 -13.30
N PRO A 36 4.52 -7.71 -12.05
CA PRO A 36 3.20 -7.70 -11.42
C PRO A 36 2.22 -6.85 -12.23
N GLY A 37 1.04 -7.39 -12.51
CA GLY A 37 0.01 -6.63 -13.22
C GLY A 37 -0.55 -5.51 -12.34
N ARG A 38 -0.78 -4.32 -12.90
CA ARG A 38 -1.32 -3.16 -12.14
C ARG A 38 -2.65 -3.47 -11.45
N VAL A 39 -3.57 -4.09 -12.17
CA VAL A 39 -4.85 -4.54 -11.59
C VAL A 39 -4.64 -5.54 -10.46
N LEU A 40 -3.72 -6.50 -10.64
CA LEU A 40 -3.40 -7.48 -9.60
C LEU A 40 -2.76 -6.82 -8.37
N THR A 41 -2.04 -5.71 -8.54
CA THR A 41 -1.49 -4.93 -7.43
C THR A 41 -2.62 -4.34 -6.57
N VAL A 42 -3.62 -3.72 -7.20
CA VAL A 42 -4.81 -3.20 -6.49
C VAL A 42 -5.59 -4.33 -5.81
N LEU A 43 -5.80 -5.43 -6.53
CA LEU A 43 -6.50 -6.61 -5.99
C LEU A 43 -5.74 -7.27 -4.83
N PHE A 44 -4.41 -7.15 -4.78
CA PHE A 44 -3.63 -7.59 -3.63
C PHE A 44 -3.95 -6.75 -2.38
N GLY A 45 -4.10 -5.41 -2.52
CA GLY A 45 -4.58 -4.55 -1.43
C GLY A 45 -5.99 -4.93 -0.97
N ALA A 46 -6.90 -5.21 -1.90
CA ALA A 46 -8.25 -5.69 -1.59
C ALA A 46 -8.21 -7.04 -0.84
N PHE A 47 -7.37 -7.96 -1.27
CA PHE A 47 -7.19 -9.25 -0.59
C PHE A 47 -6.72 -9.09 0.85
N LEU A 48 -5.71 -8.23 1.09
CA LEU A 48 -5.22 -7.97 2.44
C LEU A 48 -6.30 -7.35 3.32
N SER A 49 -7.11 -6.46 2.78
CA SER A 49 -8.21 -5.84 3.52
C SER A 49 -9.31 -6.86 3.85
N LEU A 50 -9.70 -7.70 2.90
CA LEU A 50 -10.70 -8.75 3.14
C LEU A 50 -10.23 -9.74 4.22
N LEU A 51 -8.95 -10.12 4.20
CA LEU A 51 -8.36 -10.95 5.25
C LEU A 51 -8.45 -10.27 6.61
N SER A 52 -8.11 -8.99 6.67
CA SER A 52 -8.17 -8.19 7.91
C SER A 52 -9.59 -8.06 8.43
N ILE A 53 -10.55 -7.76 7.56
CA ILE A 53 -11.97 -7.64 7.90
C ILE A 53 -12.53 -8.98 8.39
N ALA A 54 -12.17 -10.08 7.74
CA ALA A 54 -12.57 -11.42 8.17
C ALA A 54 -12.10 -11.73 9.59
N LEU A 55 -10.86 -11.38 9.91
CA LEU A 55 -10.31 -11.55 11.27
C LEU A 55 -11.06 -10.68 12.30
N LEU A 56 -11.34 -9.41 11.95
CA LEU A 56 -12.09 -8.52 12.83
C LEU A 56 -13.52 -9.04 13.05
N PHE A 57 -14.17 -9.54 12.00
CA PHE A 57 -15.49 -10.12 12.09
C PHE A 57 -15.51 -11.38 12.97
N LEU A 58 -14.54 -12.29 12.80
CA LEU A 58 -14.40 -13.49 13.62
C LEU A 58 -14.12 -13.15 15.08
N ALA A 59 -13.22 -12.20 15.34
CA ALA A 59 -12.95 -11.72 16.70
C ALA A 59 -14.20 -11.09 17.34
N GLY A 60 -15.00 -10.35 16.57
CA GLY A 60 -16.26 -9.77 17.02
C GLY A 60 -17.32 -10.82 17.40
N LYS A 61 -17.28 -12.02 16.82
CA LYS A 61 -18.14 -13.15 17.24
C LYS A 61 -17.78 -13.68 18.61
N ILE A 62 -16.54 -13.51 19.06
CA ILE A 62 -16.08 -13.92 20.39
C ILE A 62 -16.47 -12.85 21.41
N SER A 63 -16.02 -11.63 21.22
CA SER A 63 -16.37 -10.47 22.03
C SER A 63 -15.95 -9.15 21.36
N TYR A 64 -16.58 -8.05 21.79
CA TYR A 64 -16.15 -6.71 21.36
C TYR A 64 -14.69 -6.41 21.75
N THR A 65 -14.29 -6.80 22.96
CA THR A 65 -12.89 -6.63 23.42
C THR A 65 -11.90 -7.40 22.54
N ALA A 66 -12.24 -8.64 22.16
CA ALA A 66 -11.41 -9.42 21.22
C ALA A 66 -11.32 -8.75 19.86
N GLN A 67 -12.41 -8.16 19.36
CA GLN A 67 -12.43 -7.42 18.10
C GLN A 67 -11.50 -6.19 18.15
N VAL A 68 -11.58 -5.40 19.21
CA VAL A 68 -10.75 -4.20 19.41
C VAL A 68 -9.27 -4.60 19.54
N PHE A 69 -8.96 -5.64 20.32
CA PHE A 69 -7.60 -6.16 20.42
C PHE A 69 -7.08 -6.68 19.07
N CYS A 70 -7.92 -7.37 18.32
CA CYS A 70 -7.58 -7.82 16.98
C CYS A 70 -7.23 -6.64 16.05
N GLY A 71 -8.04 -5.56 16.07
CA GLY A 71 -7.82 -4.36 15.27
C GLY A 71 -6.56 -3.58 15.66
N GLY A 72 -6.28 -3.48 16.97
CA GLY A 72 -5.12 -2.73 17.47
C GLY A 72 -3.79 -3.48 17.41
N VAL A 73 -3.81 -4.81 17.41
CA VAL A 73 -2.59 -5.63 17.50
C VAL A 73 -2.47 -6.66 16.39
N ILE A 74 -3.46 -7.54 16.23
CA ILE A 74 -3.31 -8.70 15.33
C ILE A 74 -3.30 -8.25 13.86
N VAL A 75 -4.23 -7.40 13.46
CA VAL A 75 -4.34 -6.94 12.07
C VAL A 75 -3.10 -6.15 11.64
N PRO A 76 -2.60 -5.14 12.38
CA PRO A 76 -1.36 -4.46 12.04
C PRO A 76 -0.16 -5.42 11.94
N LEU A 77 -0.01 -6.34 12.89
CA LEU A 77 1.06 -7.34 12.87
C LEU A 77 0.97 -8.26 11.66
N LEU A 78 -0.24 -8.72 11.32
CA LEU A 78 -0.47 -9.56 10.15
C LEU A 78 -0.07 -8.83 8.85
N LEU A 79 -0.52 -7.59 8.68
CA LEU A 79 -0.21 -6.79 7.50
C LEU A 79 1.30 -6.57 7.35
N GLU A 80 1.98 -6.20 8.45
CA GLU A 80 3.44 -6.03 8.43
C GLU A 80 4.17 -7.36 8.19
N SER A 81 3.69 -8.47 8.78
CA SER A 81 4.28 -9.79 8.58
C SER A 81 4.15 -10.26 7.13
N ILE A 82 3.01 -10.03 6.49
CA ILE A 82 2.80 -10.38 5.08
C ILE A 82 3.66 -9.51 4.18
N CYS A 83 3.68 -8.19 4.42
CA CYS A 83 4.41 -7.22 3.58
C CYS A 83 5.90 -7.11 3.95
N GLY A 84 6.36 -7.75 5.03
CA GLY A 84 7.74 -7.73 5.49
C GLY A 84 8.19 -6.36 6.01
N GLY A 85 7.28 -5.50 6.44
CA GLY A 85 7.58 -4.17 6.97
C GLY A 85 8.23 -3.19 5.98
N ALA A 86 8.33 -3.58 4.70
CA ALA A 86 9.10 -2.82 3.70
C ALA A 86 8.57 -1.39 3.48
N GLY A 87 7.25 -1.20 3.57
CA GLY A 87 6.62 0.12 3.44
C GLY A 87 6.91 1.03 4.62
N ALA A 88 6.72 0.52 5.83
CA ALA A 88 7.00 1.24 7.06
C ALA A 88 8.49 1.59 7.20
N CYS A 89 9.39 0.65 6.88
CA CYS A 89 10.82 0.91 6.87
C CYS A 89 11.23 1.98 5.85
N ALA A 90 10.65 1.96 4.65
CA ALA A 90 10.91 2.97 3.63
C ALA A 90 10.45 4.37 4.08
N LEU A 91 9.25 4.46 4.65
CA LEU A 91 8.71 5.74 5.18
C LEU A 91 9.54 6.25 6.36
N ALA A 92 9.93 5.38 7.29
CA ALA A 92 10.78 5.74 8.43
C ALA A 92 12.15 6.27 7.97
N SER A 93 12.78 5.62 6.99
CA SER A 93 14.05 6.07 6.41
C SER A 93 13.88 7.42 5.71
N PHE A 94 12.83 7.59 4.92
CA PHE A 94 12.52 8.85 4.26
C PHE A 94 12.39 10.01 5.27
N ILE A 95 11.62 9.83 6.33
CA ILE A 95 11.44 10.86 7.36
C ILE A 95 12.77 11.15 8.07
N ALA A 96 13.55 10.12 8.43
CA ALA A 96 14.84 10.28 9.08
C ALA A 96 15.84 11.06 8.20
N ASP A 97 15.84 10.81 6.89
CA ASP A 97 16.70 11.51 5.94
C ASP A 97 16.26 12.97 5.76
N ARG A 98 14.96 13.23 5.72
CA ARG A 98 14.43 14.59 5.72
C ARG A 98 14.79 15.38 6.99
N GLN A 99 14.79 14.74 8.17
CA GLN A 99 15.23 15.35 9.42
C GLN A 99 16.72 15.72 9.41
N LYS A 100 17.55 15.02 8.63
CA LYS A 100 18.97 15.35 8.43
C LYS A 100 19.21 16.46 7.40
N GLY A 101 18.15 17.01 6.80
CA GLY A 101 18.22 18.05 5.78
C GLY A 101 18.51 17.54 4.36
N ILE A 102 18.45 16.23 4.14
CA ILE A 102 18.57 15.64 2.80
C ILE A 102 17.41 16.15 1.94
N SER A 103 17.65 16.46 0.67
CA SER A 103 16.61 16.93 -0.24
C SER A 103 15.44 15.94 -0.34
N PHE A 104 14.24 16.44 -0.72
CA PHE A 104 13.06 15.57 -0.85
C PHE A 104 13.30 14.43 -1.84
N GLU A 105 13.91 14.75 -2.99
CA GLU A 105 14.19 13.79 -4.04
C GLU A 105 15.19 12.73 -3.58
N GLU A 106 16.32 13.14 -3.04
CA GLU A 106 17.34 12.19 -2.54
C GLU A 106 16.79 11.31 -1.41
N ALA A 107 16.00 11.87 -0.49
CA ALA A 107 15.37 11.09 0.57
C ALA A 107 14.34 10.10 0.02
N LEU A 108 13.56 10.49 -1.02
CA LEU A 108 12.57 9.64 -1.65
C LEU A 108 13.22 8.48 -2.43
N HIS A 109 14.32 8.78 -3.14
CA HIS A 109 15.07 7.81 -3.92
C HIS A 109 16.18 7.13 -3.12
N GLY A 110 16.45 7.63 -1.91
CA GLY A 110 17.51 7.17 -1.03
C GLY A 110 17.59 5.65 -1.01
N ALA A 111 18.77 5.14 -1.29
CA ALA A 111 19.03 3.73 -1.26
C ALA A 111 18.57 3.19 0.10
N TYR A 112 17.78 2.14 0.08
CA TYR A 112 17.49 1.32 1.25
C TYR A 112 18.82 0.71 1.71
N SER A 113 19.65 1.56 2.34
CA SER A 113 20.91 1.16 2.89
C SER A 113 20.62 0.44 4.20
N THR A 114 20.64 -0.87 4.13
CA THR A 114 20.54 -1.76 5.28
C THR A 114 21.68 -1.52 6.29
N GLU A 115 22.73 -0.80 5.88
CA GLU A 115 23.97 -0.69 6.65
C GLU A 115 23.97 0.34 7.79
N LYS A 116 23.03 1.30 7.83
CA LYS A 116 23.00 2.29 8.92
C LYS A 116 21.58 2.62 9.37
N ARG A 117 20.91 1.67 9.97
CA ARG A 117 19.69 1.98 10.73
C ARG A 117 20.08 2.82 11.95
N SER A 118 20.00 4.14 11.83
CA SER A 118 20.17 5.03 12.98
C SER A 118 19.08 4.76 14.01
N PHE A 119 19.37 5.04 15.28
CA PHE A 119 18.37 4.94 16.36
C PHE A 119 17.09 5.73 16.01
N SER A 120 17.23 6.89 15.38
CA SER A 120 16.11 7.71 14.88
C SER A 120 15.22 6.96 13.90
N CYS A 121 15.79 6.18 12.97
CA CYS A 121 15.02 5.39 12.01
C CYS A 121 14.22 4.26 12.70
N ILE A 122 14.81 3.60 13.69
CA ILE A 122 14.13 2.55 14.46
C ILE A 122 13.00 3.17 15.29
N PHE A 123 13.25 4.29 15.94
CA PHE A 123 12.23 5.01 16.69
C PHE A 123 11.05 5.43 15.79
N LEU A 124 11.34 6.04 14.63
CA LEU A 124 10.31 6.41 13.66
C LEU A 124 9.53 5.19 13.14
N LEU A 125 10.19 4.07 12.90
CA LEU A 125 9.53 2.84 12.49
C LEU A 125 8.50 2.37 13.54
N VAL A 126 8.89 2.38 14.81
CA VAL A 126 7.99 2.02 15.92
C VAL A 126 6.82 3.00 16.01
N MET A 127 7.08 4.31 15.88
CA MET A 127 6.03 5.33 15.92
C MET A 127 5.05 5.21 14.75
N ILE A 128 5.53 4.96 13.55
CA ILE A 128 4.70 4.71 12.36
C ILE A 128 3.81 3.47 12.58
N TRP A 129 4.40 2.41 13.10
CA TRP A 129 3.67 1.19 13.37
C TRP A 129 2.59 1.38 14.45
N LEU A 130 2.91 2.05 15.56
CA LEU A 130 1.95 2.39 16.62
C LEU A 130 0.82 3.29 16.10
N PHE A 131 1.16 4.29 15.27
CA PHE A 131 0.17 5.17 14.68
C PHE A 131 -0.80 4.41 13.76
N ARG A 132 -0.27 3.50 12.91
CA ARG A 132 -1.10 2.62 12.08
C ARG A 132 -2.02 1.75 12.93
N ALA A 133 -1.47 1.12 13.98
CA ALA A 133 -2.23 0.28 14.89
C ALA A 133 -3.35 1.07 15.60
N ALA A 134 -3.05 2.28 16.06
CA ALA A 134 -4.03 3.17 16.69
C ALA A 134 -5.18 3.55 15.75
N MET A 135 -4.87 3.87 14.48
CA MET A 135 -5.91 4.19 13.49
C MET A 135 -6.79 2.98 13.15
N ILE A 136 -6.21 1.79 12.95
CA ILE A 136 -6.99 0.57 12.71
C ILE A 136 -7.84 0.22 13.94
N CYS A 137 -7.30 0.40 15.14
CA CYS A 137 -8.05 0.23 16.38
C CYS A 137 -9.23 1.21 16.45
N ALA A 138 -9.01 2.49 16.17
CA ALA A 138 -10.06 3.51 16.18
C ALA A 138 -11.17 3.18 15.16
N LEU A 139 -10.82 2.80 13.94
CA LEU A 139 -11.77 2.34 12.92
C LEU A 139 -12.57 1.12 13.40
N THR A 140 -11.93 0.22 14.15
CA THR A 140 -12.58 -0.98 14.69
C THR A 140 -13.56 -0.61 15.80
N VAL A 141 -13.17 0.28 16.72
CA VAL A 141 -14.02 0.80 17.81
C VAL A 141 -15.27 1.49 17.25
N CYS A 142 -15.12 2.27 16.19
CA CYS A 142 -16.22 2.95 15.51
C CYS A 142 -17.09 2.03 14.62
N GLY A 143 -16.76 0.73 14.52
CA GLY A 143 -17.43 -0.19 13.59
C GLY A 143 -17.14 0.06 12.12
N SER A 144 -16.13 0.85 11.84
CA SER A 144 -15.81 1.44 10.54
C SER A 144 -14.67 0.76 9.81
N TYR A 145 -14.38 -0.47 10.21
CA TYR A 145 -13.25 -1.24 9.70
C TYR A 145 -13.32 -1.56 8.18
N TYR A 146 -14.47 -1.39 7.54
CA TYR A 146 -14.56 -1.46 6.08
C TYR A 146 -13.70 -0.40 5.38
N PHE A 147 -13.46 0.75 6.04
CA PHE A 147 -12.60 1.80 5.50
C PHE A 147 -11.15 1.36 5.33
N LEU A 148 -10.73 0.30 6.03
CA LEU A 148 -9.44 -0.35 5.83
C LEU A 148 -9.24 -0.83 4.38
N THR A 149 -10.34 -1.22 3.70
CA THR A 149 -10.28 -1.56 2.27
C THR A 149 -9.93 -0.36 1.43
N ALA A 150 -10.55 0.80 1.69
CA ALA A 150 -10.21 2.03 0.97
C ALA A 150 -8.74 2.41 1.16
N ALA A 151 -8.23 2.33 2.38
CA ALA A 151 -6.85 2.67 2.70
C ALA A 151 -5.84 1.72 2.02
N LEU A 152 -6.02 0.42 2.15
CA LEU A 152 -5.12 -0.56 1.53
C LEU A 152 -5.19 -0.51 0.01
N CYS A 153 -6.40 -0.50 -0.59
CA CYS A 153 -6.53 -0.39 -2.04
C CYS A 153 -5.96 0.92 -2.57
N GLY A 154 -6.15 2.04 -1.88
CA GLY A 154 -5.59 3.34 -2.25
C GLY A 154 -4.06 3.33 -2.25
N GLY A 155 -3.43 2.79 -1.20
CA GLY A 155 -1.98 2.65 -1.13
C GLY A 155 -1.41 1.78 -2.25
N TYR A 156 -2.06 0.65 -2.57
CA TYR A 156 -1.65 -0.23 -3.67
C TYR A 156 -1.98 0.36 -5.05
N TYR A 157 -3.05 1.15 -5.18
CA TYR A 157 -3.34 1.90 -6.40
C TYR A 157 -2.23 2.90 -6.72
N VAL A 158 -1.80 3.69 -5.75
CA VAL A 158 -0.69 4.62 -5.92
C VAL A 158 0.59 3.89 -6.35
N ARG A 159 0.91 2.75 -5.74
CA ARG A 159 2.06 1.92 -6.17
C ARG A 159 1.92 1.45 -7.62
N ALA A 160 0.71 1.06 -8.04
CA ALA A 160 0.43 0.62 -9.40
C ALA A 160 0.57 1.76 -10.41
N GLU A 161 0.13 2.97 -10.08
CA GLU A 161 0.30 4.17 -10.92
C GLU A 161 1.77 4.57 -11.04
N LEU A 162 2.49 4.66 -9.92
CA LEU A 162 3.90 5.02 -9.89
C LEU A 162 4.79 4.05 -10.66
N SER A 163 4.35 2.80 -10.82
CA SER A 163 5.05 1.82 -11.62
C SER A 163 5.02 2.11 -13.13
N THR A 164 4.21 3.08 -13.57
CA THR A 164 4.18 3.54 -14.98
C THR A 164 5.35 4.42 -15.33
N VAL A 165 6.00 5.02 -14.34
CA VAL A 165 7.13 5.93 -14.52
C VAL A 165 8.41 5.11 -14.76
N LYS A 166 9.19 5.49 -15.77
CA LYS A 166 10.42 4.77 -16.13
C LYS A 166 11.43 4.77 -14.98
N VAL A 167 12.04 3.62 -14.73
CA VAL A 167 13.13 3.48 -13.77
C VAL A 167 14.47 3.72 -14.48
N PRO A 168 15.40 4.48 -13.90
CA PRO A 168 16.74 4.62 -14.45
C PRO A 168 17.41 3.24 -14.58
N GLY A 169 18.06 3.01 -15.72
CA GLY A 169 18.75 1.75 -15.98
C GLY A 169 17.95 0.70 -16.76
N GLY A 170 16.77 1.03 -17.29
CA GLY A 170 16.09 0.24 -18.33
C GLY A 170 15.42 -1.06 -17.89
N LYS A 171 15.42 -1.39 -16.59
CA LYS A 171 14.61 -2.51 -16.08
C LYS A 171 13.24 -1.98 -15.67
N GLU A 172 12.30 -2.08 -16.56
CA GLU A 172 10.91 -1.77 -16.26
C GLU A 172 10.40 -2.70 -15.18
N PHE A 173 9.94 -2.12 -14.07
CA PHE A 173 9.39 -2.89 -12.95
C PHE A 173 8.04 -3.54 -13.32
N PHE A 174 7.36 -3.00 -14.32
CA PHE A 174 6.12 -3.49 -14.88
C PHE A 174 6.22 -3.57 -16.40
N ASP A 175 5.74 -4.67 -16.97
CA ASP A 175 5.76 -4.93 -18.40
C ASP A 175 4.98 -3.82 -19.15
N GLN A 176 5.68 -2.94 -19.84
CA GLN A 176 5.08 -1.96 -20.74
C GLN A 176 4.40 -2.59 -21.96
N GLY A 177 4.32 -3.91 -22.01
CA GLY A 177 3.80 -4.69 -23.13
C GLY A 177 2.37 -4.39 -23.57
N SER A 178 1.79 -3.29 -23.15
CA SER A 178 0.57 -2.76 -23.74
C SER A 178 0.40 -1.26 -23.45
N GLU A 179 1.16 -0.44 -24.14
CA GLU A 179 0.91 1.04 -24.18
C GLU A 179 -0.53 1.40 -24.54
N ASN A 180 -1.31 0.49 -25.07
CA ASN A 180 -2.71 0.67 -25.46
C ASN A 180 -3.74 0.02 -24.54
N LYS A 181 -3.37 -0.62 -23.44
CA LYS A 181 -4.37 -1.16 -22.52
C LYS A 181 -4.77 -0.11 -21.51
N LYS A 182 -5.99 0.44 -21.77
CA LYS A 182 -6.75 1.35 -20.91
C LYS A 182 -6.44 1.11 -19.44
N GLN A 183 -6.34 2.20 -18.68
CA GLN A 183 -5.99 2.25 -17.25
C GLN A 183 -7.10 1.63 -16.36
N TYR A 184 -7.48 0.39 -16.63
CA TYR A 184 -8.54 -0.30 -15.88
C TYR A 184 -8.23 -0.43 -14.39
N HIS A 185 -6.95 -0.42 -14.00
CA HIS A 185 -6.55 -0.50 -12.60
C HIS A 185 -7.04 0.71 -11.78
N GLY A 186 -7.06 1.92 -12.36
CA GLY A 186 -7.63 3.10 -11.73
C GLY A 186 -9.14 2.97 -11.52
N ILE A 187 -9.86 2.48 -12.55
CA ILE A 187 -11.30 2.24 -12.44
C ILE A 187 -11.60 1.17 -11.39
N VAL A 188 -10.84 0.07 -11.38
CA VAL A 188 -10.99 -1.00 -10.38
C VAL A 188 -10.73 -0.47 -8.96
N ALA A 189 -9.65 0.28 -8.77
CA ALA A 189 -9.34 0.90 -7.47
C ALA A 189 -10.45 1.84 -7.02
N PHE A 190 -10.91 2.72 -7.93
CA PHE A 190 -11.96 3.68 -7.64
C PHE A 190 -13.26 2.99 -7.22
N ILE A 191 -13.70 1.95 -7.95
CA ILE A 191 -14.90 1.19 -7.59
C ILE A 191 -14.75 0.52 -6.22
N ILE A 192 -13.59 -0.07 -5.92
CA ILE A 192 -13.36 -0.75 -4.63
C ILE A 192 -13.34 0.27 -3.49
N ILE A 193 -12.65 1.41 -3.65
CA ILE A 193 -12.57 2.47 -2.64
C ILE A 193 -13.96 3.04 -2.38
N LEU A 194 -14.73 3.36 -3.43
CA LEU A 194 -16.10 3.86 -3.29
C LEU A 194 -17.01 2.84 -2.59
N ALA A 195 -16.97 1.58 -3.02
CA ALA A 195 -17.80 0.54 -2.41
C ALA A 195 -17.47 0.34 -0.93
N ALA A 196 -16.18 0.31 -0.57
CA ALA A 196 -15.76 0.14 0.81
C ALA A 196 -16.15 1.30 1.70
N ALA A 197 -15.94 2.52 1.24
CA ALA A 197 -16.29 3.71 2.00
C ALA A 197 -17.83 3.89 2.09
N PHE A 198 -18.57 3.51 1.04
CA PHE A 198 -20.04 3.49 1.06
C PHE A 198 -20.58 2.48 2.07
N LEU A 199 -20.04 1.26 2.09
CA LEU A 199 -20.42 0.22 3.06
C LEU A 199 -20.15 0.64 4.51
N HIS A 200 -19.17 1.52 4.72
CA HIS A 200 -18.81 2.00 6.03
C HIS A 200 -19.87 2.93 6.66
N SER A 201 -20.30 3.95 5.93
CA SER A 201 -21.05 5.05 6.55
C SER A 201 -22.27 5.50 5.76
N TRP A 202 -22.59 4.85 4.64
CA TRP A 202 -23.53 5.37 3.63
C TRP A 202 -23.15 6.81 3.21
N ASN A 203 -21.92 7.22 3.51
CA ASN A 203 -21.40 8.56 3.27
C ASN A 203 -20.68 8.62 1.94
N VAL A 204 -21.43 8.96 0.89
CA VAL A 204 -20.89 9.13 -0.46
C VAL A 204 -19.79 10.21 -0.49
N THR A 205 -19.93 11.26 0.31
CA THR A 205 -18.96 12.35 0.38
C THR A 205 -17.60 11.84 0.91
N GLY A 206 -17.61 11.06 1.99
CA GLY A 206 -16.37 10.46 2.52
C GLY A 206 -15.70 9.51 1.53
N ALA A 207 -16.51 8.73 0.78
CA ALA A 207 -16.01 7.85 -0.26
C ALA A 207 -15.34 8.62 -1.41
N LEU A 208 -15.97 9.70 -1.86
CA LEU A 208 -15.42 10.56 -2.92
C LEU A 208 -14.14 11.27 -2.45
N ILE A 209 -14.08 11.75 -1.20
CA ILE A 209 -12.88 12.35 -0.63
C ILE A 209 -11.74 11.34 -0.63
N ALA A 210 -11.94 10.12 -0.12
CA ALA A 210 -10.91 9.09 -0.09
C ALA A 210 -10.39 8.72 -1.50
N ALA A 211 -11.29 8.57 -2.47
CA ALA A 211 -10.91 8.29 -3.84
C ALA A 211 -10.13 9.46 -4.49
N LEU A 212 -10.57 10.69 -4.23
CA LEU A 212 -9.90 11.90 -4.70
C LEU A 212 -8.52 12.07 -4.08
N THR A 213 -8.37 11.83 -2.78
CA THR A 213 -7.09 11.88 -2.07
C THR A 213 -6.10 10.87 -2.66
N ALA A 214 -6.51 9.62 -2.87
CA ALA A 214 -5.65 8.61 -3.49
C ALA A 214 -5.21 9.03 -4.91
N TRP A 215 -6.15 9.57 -5.70
CA TRP A 215 -5.86 10.05 -7.05
C TRP A 215 -4.92 11.26 -7.05
N LEU A 216 -5.14 12.25 -6.18
CA LEU A 216 -4.29 13.44 -6.08
C LEU A 216 -2.86 13.08 -5.65
N ILE A 217 -2.70 12.17 -4.69
CA ILE A 217 -1.38 11.72 -4.26
C ILE A 217 -0.67 11.00 -5.42
N ALA A 218 -1.38 10.12 -6.15
CA ALA A 218 -0.80 9.45 -7.32
C ALA A 218 -0.36 10.47 -8.38
N TRP A 219 -1.23 11.41 -8.75
CA TRP A 219 -0.96 12.43 -9.74
C TRP A 219 0.23 13.32 -9.35
N TYR A 220 0.23 13.84 -8.12
CA TYR A 220 1.31 14.68 -7.61
C TYR A 220 2.65 13.94 -7.58
N SER A 221 2.64 12.69 -7.13
CA SER A 221 3.85 11.86 -7.06
C SER A 221 4.41 11.54 -8.45
N ILE A 222 3.55 11.30 -9.45
CA ILE A 222 3.96 11.13 -10.84
C ILE A 222 4.59 12.42 -11.37
N SER A 223 3.94 13.57 -11.13
CA SER A 223 4.46 14.88 -11.57
C SER A 223 5.86 15.14 -11.02
N LEU A 224 6.05 14.94 -9.71
CA LEU A 224 7.37 15.09 -9.07
C LEU A 224 8.43 14.17 -9.68
N CYS A 225 8.07 12.96 -10.04
CA CYS A 225 9.04 11.98 -10.53
C CYS A 225 9.32 12.08 -12.02
N THR A 226 8.40 12.68 -12.81
CA THR A 226 8.63 12.95 -14.23
C THR A 226 9.56 14.15 -14.44
N GLU A 227 9.64 15.06 -13.48
CA GLU A 227 10.55 16.21 -13.51
C GLU A 227 12.00 15.79 -13.18
N THR A 228 12.21 14.61 -12.60
CA THR A 228 13.54 14.12 -12.23
C THR A 228 14.10 13.19 -13.32
N GLU A 229 15.35 13.39 -13.71
CA GLU A 229 16.03 12.51 -14.66
C GLU A 229 16.25 11.08 -14.10
N GLN A 230 16.09 10.92 -12.78
CA GLN A 230 16.33 9.66 -12.08
C GLN A 230 15.17 8.66 -12.18
N GLY A 231 13.98 9.10 -12.60
CA GLY A 231 12.78 8.24 -12.67
C GLY A 231 12.30 7.76 -11.28
N MET A 232 11.45 6.72 -11.27
CA MET A 232 10.82 6.24 -10.03
C MET A 232 11.57 5.04 -9.43
N SER A 233 12.12 5.20 -8.24
CA SER A 233 12.74 4.09 -7.52
C SER A 233 11.70 3.18 -6.84
N CYS A 234 12.07 1.94 -6.56
CA CYS A 234 11.24 1.00 -5.79
C CYS A 234 10.97 1.54 -4.35
N ASN A 235 11.93 2.30 -3.80
CA ASN A 235 11.78 2.93 -2.49
C ASN A 235 10.72 4.03 -2.52
N ALA A 236 10.73 4.89 -3.54
CA ALA A 236 9.73 5.93 -3.73
C ALA A 236 8.31 5.35 -3.82
N GLN A 237 8.12 4.26 -4.57
CA GLN A 237 6.83 3.57 -4.65
C GLN A 237 6.35 3.04 -3.28
N ARG A 238 7.28 2.52 -2.46
CA ARG A 238 6.97 2.04 -1.11
C ARG A 238 6.61 3.18 -0.16
N VAL A 239 7.40 4.25 -0.15
CA VAL A 239 7.16 5.45 0.67
C VAL A 239 5.80 6.05 0.34
N THR A 240 5.56 6.32 -0.94
CA THR A 240 4.33 6.99 -1.38
C THR A 240 3.10 6.10 -1.17
N GLY A 241 3.18 4.82 -1.53
CA GLY A 241 2.05 3.91 -1.36
C GLY A 241 1.70 3.67 0.11
N TYR A 242 2.70 3.50 0.98
CA TYR A 242 2.46 3.34 2.41
C TYR A 242 2.00 4.65 3.07
N GLY A 243 2.58 5.79 2.66
CA GLY A 243 2.11 7.11 3.09
C GLY A 243 0.66 7.38 2.71
N THR A 244 0.24 7.01 1.50
CA THR A 244 -1.17 7.09 1.07
C THR A 244 -2.09 6.25 1.95
N GLU A 245 -1.69 5.01 2.26
CA GLU A 245 -2.44 4.15 3.17
C GLU A 245 -2.64 4.83 4.53
N MET A 246 -1.57 5.43 5.10
CA MET A 246 -1.64 6.12 6.38
C MET A 246 -2.56 7.35 6.35
N ILE A 247 -2.52 8.14 5.27
CA ILE A 247 -3.40 9.29 5.08
C ILE A 247 -4.86 8.85 5.00
N LEU A 248 -5.15 7.82 4.22
CA LEU A 248 -6.51 7.29 4.09
C LEU A 248 -7.04 6.68 5.39
N LEU A 249 -6.19 5.99 6.17
CA LEU A 249 -6.56 5.53 7.51
C LEU A 249 -6.91 6.70 8.44
N LEU A 250 -6.14 7.77 8.38
CA LEU A 250 -6.40 8.99 9.14
C LEU A 250 -7.72 9.65 8.72
N GLU A 251 -7.97 9.79 7.41
CA GLU A 251 -9.23 10.30 6.89
C GLU A 251 -10.43 9.48 7.37
N GLY A 252 -10.36 8.16 7.26
CA GLY A 252 -11.40 7.26 7.75
C GLY A 252 -11.68 7.45 9.23
N THR A 253 -10.63 7.58 10.03
CA THR A 253 -10.73 7.83 11.47
C THR A 253 -11.42 9.17 11.76
N LEU A 254 -11.01 10.24 11.05
CA LEU A 254 -11.62 11.57 11.22
C LEU A 254 -13.08 11.62 10.80
N ILE A 255 -13.44 10.90 9.73
CA ILE A 255 -14.84 10.78 9.27
C ILE A 255 -15.68 10.08 10.33
N CYS A 256 -15.14 9.03 10.97
CA CYS A 256 -15.84 8.29 12.02
C CYS A 256 -16.16 9.13 13.26
N PHE A 257 -15.26 10.00 13.67
CA PHE A 257 -15.45 10.84 14.86
C PHE A 257 -16.36 12.04 14.63
N ARG A 258 -16.75 12.33 13.39
CA ARG A 258 -17.66 13.43 13.05
C ARG A 258 -19.11 12.98 12.86
N GLY A 259 -19.36 11.71 12.72
CA GLY A 259 -20.70 11.12 12.58
C GLY A 259 -21.18 10.52 13.91
#